data_ce5e994dce0b9384fd8078a8cc72fea1
#
_entry.id   ce5e994dce0b9384fd8078a8cc72fea1
#
_cell.length_a   1.000
_cell.length_b   1.000
_cell.length_c   1.000
_cell.angle_alpha   90.00
_cell.angle_beta   90.00
_cell.angle_gamma   90.00
#
_symmetry.space_group_name_H-M   'P 1'
#
loop_
_entity.id
_entity.type
_entity.pdbx_description
1 polymer ?
#
loop_
_entity_poly.entity_id
_entity_poly.type
_entity_poly.pdbx_seq_one_letter_code
_entity_poly.pdbx_strand_id
1 'polypeptide(L)'
;MIRKFKSWMDKKQSCPTVEDIENKELGKLAKRLKGDSDKETLTNILEWQDRNIQSWKERGILELLWLILTGFIIVLYLVVFLPIIILLHFYLVSSNLLSASVSQILVSVIFLVFLTGFIFQNALVRIIYVLLLSYPVIYLISSVKNPAIFGDLSSASLNGVLFGAAILSLAYLMMSYYPIFRAEPLIARIKKILRMMKDTFQLSLPVNKILDYRMAICRDYAKLTAALLFNLYPNAKIYFFKIPRHVATAIKIDGKYYILDQQLPVLTIDGWLIRWNRRDADVYASELIRNSEGKLVGVDFKYHEKVSLFSEKVVNTDKLTAEVAEMLKIKQISQKEKPDYETLLKNYAIYYEDDDITKRSLMKAIKNKLESELCSNMDKISKIEINQDKSDLIVKVYLRTERGE
;
A
#
# COMPACT_ATOMS: atom_id res chain seq x y z
N MET A 1 1.88 -16.85 -20.65
CA MET A 1 0.51 -16.85 -20.10
C MET A 1 0.46 -16.22 -18.70
N ILE A 2 1.22 -16.66 -17.72
CA ILE A 2 1.24 -16.15 -16.31
C ILE A 2 1.54 -14.64 -16.25
N ARG A 3 2.51 -14.11 -17.02
CA ARG A 3 2.81 -12.66 -17.06
C ARG A 3 1.64 -11.83 -17.59
N LYS A 4 0.92 -12.31 -18.62
CA LYS A 4 -0.26 -11.62 -19.16
C LYS A 4 -1.42 -11.64 -18.18
N PHE A 5 -1.65 -12.77 -17.49
CA PHE A 5 -2.69 -12.89 -16.47
C PHE A 5 -2.40 -11.98 -15.25
N LYS A 6 -1.14 -11.95 -14.78
CA LYS A 6 -0.72 -11.05 -13.70
C LYS A 6 -0.88 -9.59 -14.10
N SER A 7 -0.45 -9.20 -15.30
CA SER A 7 -0.64 -7.84 -15.83
C SER A 7 -2.13 -7.46 -15.92
N TRP A 8 -2.98 -8.39 -16.37
CA TRP A 8 -4.42 -8.18 -16.44
C TRP A 8 -5.04 -8.02 -15.03
N MET A 9 -4.65 -8.86 -14.08
CA MET A 9 -5.09 -8.72 -12.67
C MET A 9 -4.65 -7.40 -12.07
N ASP A 10 -3.39 -7.02 -12.25
CA ASP A 10 -2.85 -5.74 -11.75
C ASP A 10 -3.60 -4.54 -12.31
N LYS A 11 -3.98 -4.56 -13.59
CA LYS A 11 -4.77 -3.52 -14.24
C LYS A 11 -6.16 -3.38 -13.63
N LYS A 12 -6.88 -4.51 -13.55
CA LYS A 12 -8.27 -4.55 -13.05
C LYS A 12 -8.38 -4.10 -11.59
N GLN A 13 -7.30 -4.28 -10.81
CA GLN A 13 -7.28 -4.03 -9.39
C GLN A 13 -6.83 -2.62 -8.99
N SER A 14 -6.00 -1.98 -9.82
CA SER A 14 -5.44 -0.66 -9.51
C SER A 14 -6.25 0.49 -10.09
N CYS A 15 -7.04 0.27 -11.15
CA CYS A 15 -7.88 1.33 -11.73
C CYS A 15 -8.99 1.73 -10.76
N PRO A 16 -9.21 3.03 -10.55
CA PRO A 16 -10.38 3.50 -9.83
C PRO A 16 -11.65 3.16 -10.61
N THR A 17 -12.71 2.80 -9.91
CA THR A 17 -14.03 2.60 -10.49
C THR A 17 -14.75 3.95 -10.65
N VAL A 18 -15.88 3.97 -11.37
CA VAL A 18 -16.73 5.16 -11.44
C VAL A 18 -17.20 5.56 -10.03
N GLU A 19 -17.60 4.58 -9.22
CA GLU A 19 -18.02 4.78 -7.84
C GLU A 19 -16.89 5.38 -6.96
N ASP A 20 -15.64 4.98 -7.21
CA ASP A 20 -14.48 5.55 -6.51
C ASP A 20 -14.32 7.04 -6.84
N ILE A 21 -14.52 7.44 -8.11
CA ILE A 21 -14.37 8.83 -8.57
C ILE A 21 -15.54 9.68 -8.08
N GLU A 22 -16.78 9.17 -8.18
CA GLU A 22 -18.01 9.87 -7.79
C GLU A 22 -18.25 9.87 -6.28
N ASN A 23 -17.33 9.31 -5.50
CA ASN A 23 -17.43 9.28 -4.05
C ASN A 23 -17.49 10.71 -3.47
N LYS A 24 -18.56 11.02 -2.72
CA LYS A 24 -18.81 12.35 -2.15
C LYS A 24 -17.69 12.84 -1.25
N GLU A 25 -17.13 11.96 -0.42
CA GLU A 25 -16.03 12.32 0.50
C GLU A 25 -14.75 12.62 -0.28
N LEU A 26 -14.47 11.84 -1.35
CA LEU A 26 -13.36 12.11 -2.24
C LEU A 26 -13.53 13.44 -2.97
N GLY A 27 -14.73 13.74 -3.47
CA GLY A 27 -15.02 15.02 -4.12
C GLY A 27 -14.85 16.23 -3.20
N LYS A 28 -15.26 16.12 -1.92
CA LYS A 28 -15.01 17.15 -0.89
C LYS A 28 -13.51 17.30 -0.63
N LEU A 29 -12.80 16.18 -0.55
CA LEU A 29 -11.36 16.18 -0.34
C LEU A 29 -10.63 16.83 -1.52
N ALA A 30 -10.97 16.46 -2.76
CA ALA A 30 -10.40 17.03 -3.97
C ALA A 30 -10.56 18.57 -3.98
N LYS A 31 -11.76 19.08 -3.69
CA LYS A 31 -12.00 20.55 -3.59
C LYS A 31 -11.12 21.23 -2.55
N ARG A 32 -10.86 20.60 -1.40
CA ARG A 32 -9.97 21.16 -0.34
C ARG A 32 -8.49 21.13 -0.74
N LEU A 33 -8.10 20.17 -1.57
CA LEU A 33 -6.71 20.03 -2.02
C LEU A 33 -6.39 20.88 -3.24
N LYS A 34 -7.42 21.42 -3.90
CA LYS A 34 -7.24 22.32 -5.04
C LYS A 34 -6.54 23.59 -4.57
N GLY A 35 -5.39 23.85 -5.14
CA GLY A 35 -4.65 25.12 -4.99
C GLY A 35 -4.94 26.06 -6.15
N ASP A 36 -4.31 27.24 -6.12
CA ASP A 36 -4.44 28.27 -7.16
C ASP A 36 -3.67 27.90 -8.44
N SER A 37 -2.81 26.90 -8.37
CA SER A 37 -2.00 26.41 -9.49
C SER A 37 -1.82 24.89 -9.43
N ASP A 38 -1.37 24.30 -10.56
CA ASP A 38 -1.08 22.86 -10.64
C ASP A 38 0.01 22.45 -9.66
N LYS A 39 1.08 23.25 -9.55
CA LYS A 39 2.17 23.01 -8.60
C LYS A 39 1.69 22.91 -7.15
N GLU A 40 0.74 23.72 -6.80
CA GLU A 40 0.16 23.76 -5.46
C GLU A 40 -0.80 22.59 -5.25
N THR A 41 -1.65 22.32 -6.22
CA THR A 41 -2.62 21.22 -6.18
C THR A 41 -1.93 19.86 -6.06
N LEU A 42 -0.93 19.57 -6.90
CA LEU A 42 -0.20 18.30 -6.88
C LEU A 42 0.60 18.14 -5.57
N THR A 43 1.19 19.22 -5.08
CA THR A 43 1.90 19.25 -3.81
C THR A 43 0.94 18.95 -2.64
N ASN A 44 -0.24 19.60 -2.62
CA ASN A 44 -1.25 19.40 -1.58
C ASN A 44 -1.78 17.97 -1.54
N ILE A 45 -1.96 17.32 -2.70
CA ILE A 45 -2.37 15.92 -2.77
C ILE A 45 -1.35 15.02 -2.06
N LEU A 46 -0.06 15.15 -2.40
CA LEU A 46 0.98 14.32 -1.80
C LEU A 46 1.21 14.63 -0.32
N GLU A 47 1.20 15.91 0.05
CA GLU A 47 1.30 16.29 1.47
C GLU A 47 0.16 15.70 2.29
N TRP A 48 -1.06 15.77 1.76
CA TRP A 48 -2.20 15.22 2.45
C TRP A 48 -2.08 13.69 2.58
N GLN A 49 -1.63 12.98 1.55
CA GLN A 49 -1.40 11.55 1.59
C GLN A 49 -0.33 11.18 2.62
N ASP A 50 0.80 11.87 2.60
CA ASP A 50 1.93 11.63 3.50
C ASP A 50 1.53 11.80 4.98
N ARG A 51 0.71 12.83 5.27
CA ARG A 51 0.24 13.13 6.64
C ARG A 51 -0.94 12.27 7.10
N ASN A 52 -1.78 11.79 6.19
CA ASN A 52 -3.07 11.20 6.54
C ASN A 52 -3.21 9.72 6.20
N ILE A 53 -2.33 9.16 5.38
CA ILE A 53 -2.40 7.76 4.97
C ILE A 53 -1.11 7.08 5.39
N GLN A 54 -1.22 6.03 6.15
CA GLN A 54 -0.06 5.21 6.55
C GLN A 54 0.19 4.09 5.54
N SER A 55 1.46 3.86 5.21
CA SER A 55 1.85 2.71 4.39
C SER A 55 1.62 1.40 5.15
N TRP A 56 0.85 0.51 4.55
CA TRP A 56 0.50 -0.79 5.13
C TRP A 56 1.38 -1.90 4.54
N LYS A 57 2.65 -1.90 4.93
CA LYS A 57 3.65 -2.86 4.42
C LYS A 57 3.27 -4.31 4.71
N GLU A 58 2.68 -4.56 5.86
CA GLU A 58 2.31 -5.90 6.34
C GLU A 58 1.22 -6.54 5.49
N ARG A 59 0.35 -5.74 4.87
CA ARG A 59 -0.68 -6.25 3.96
C ARG A 59 -0.10 -7.03 2.80
N GLY A 60 1.01 -6.56 2.22
CA GLY A 60 1.69 -7.27 1.13
C GLY A 60 2.25 -8.63 1.55
N ILE A 61 2.76 -8.74 2.78
CA ILE A 61 3.25 -9.99 3.36
C ILE A 61 2.08 -10.93 3.63
N LEU A 62 0.99 -10.44 4.22
CA LEU A 62 -0.21 -11.23 4.50
C LEU A 62 -0.86 -11.75 3.20
N GLU A 63 -0.90 -10.94 2.14
CA GLU A 63 -1.38 -11.37 0.82
C GLU A 63 -0.53 -12.52 0.27
N LEU A 64 0.79 -12.43 0.39
CA LEU A 64 1.70 -13.49 -0.06
C LEU A 64 1.53 -14.78 0.74
N LEU A 65 1.50 -14.67 2.08
CA LEU A 65 1.27 -15.82 2.96
C LEU A 65 -0.06 -16.48 2.68
N TRP A 66 -1.10 -15.68 2.44
CA TRP A 66 -2.42 -16.19 2.07
C TRP A 66 -2.41 -16.93 0.73
N LEU A 67 -1.71 -16.40 -0.28
CA LEU A 67 -1.58 -17.04 -1.59
C LEU A 67 -0.87 -18.40 -1.47
N ILE A 68 0.20 -18.47 -0.68
CA ILE A 68 0.94 -19.70 -0.40
C ILE A 68 0.04 -20.70 0.34
N LEU A 69 -0.65 -20.25 1.40
CA LEU A 69 -1.56 -21.09 2.17
C LEU A 69 -2.72 -21.62 1.30
N THR A 70 -3.30 -20.77 0.46
CA THR A 70 -4.36 -21.16 -0.47
C THR A 70 -3.86 -22.22 -1.47
N GLY A 71 -2.66 -22.01 -2.03
CA GLY A 71 -2.03 -23.00 -2.91
C GLY A 71 -1.80 -24.35 -2.21
N PHE A 72 -1.28 -24.31 -0.99
CA PHE A 72 -1.06 -25.52 -0.19
C PHE A 72 -2.37 -26.25 0.11
N ILE A 73 -3.44 -25.54 0.45
CA ILE A 73 -4.76 -26.15 0.72
C ILE A 73 -5.34 -26.79 -0.54
N ILE A 74 -5.21 -26.13 -1.70
CA ILE A 74 -5.65 -26.71 -2.98
C ILE A 74 -4.92 -28.02 -3.24
N VAL A 75 -3.60 -28.04 -3.08
CA VAL A 75 -2.78 -29.25 -3.28
C VAL A 75 -3.19 -30.35 -2.28
N LEU A 76 -3.34 -30.00 -1.00
CA LEU A 76 -3.77 -30.93 0.04
C LEU A 76 -5.15 -31.50 -0.27
N TYR A 77 -6.07 -30.68 -0.75
CA TYR A 77 -7.40 -31.14 -1.16
C TYR A 77 -7.33 -32.12 -2.30
N LEU A 78 -6.62 -31.79 -3.38
CA LEU A 78 -6.53 -32.64 -4.57
C LEU A 78 -5.81 -33.95 -4.29
N VAL A 79 -4.77 -33.93 -3.48
CA VAL A 79 -3.90 -35.10 -3.26
C VAL A 79 -4.41 -36.00 -2.11
N VAL A 80 -5.04 -35.44 -1.11
CA VAL A 80 -5.44 -36.18 0.11
C VAL A 80 -6.96 -36.35 0.20
N PHE A 81 -7.70 -35.22 0.17
CA PHE A 81 -9.15 -35.28 0.41
C PHE A 81 -9.95 -35.91 -0.72
N LEU A 82 -9.64 -35.55 -1.96
CA LEU A 82 -10.39 -36.10 -3.10
C LEU A 82 -10.28 -37.62 -3.20
N PRO A 83 -9.08 -38.24 -3.05
CA PRO A 83 -8.97 -39.71 -2.98
C PRO A 83 -9.73 -40.30 -1.79
N ILE A 84 -9.66 -39.69 -0.59
CA ILE A 84 -10.37 -40.18 0.59
C ILE A 84 -11.89 -40.14 0.37
N ILE A 85 -12.42 -39.06 -0.18
CA ILE A 85 -13.84 -38.93 -0.51
C ILE A 85 -14.27 -40.00 -1.52
N ILE A 86 -13.47 -40.26 -2.54
CA ILE A 86 -13.72 -41.29 -3.55
C ILE A 86 -13.71 -42.68 -2.89
N LEU A 87 -12.68 -42.97 -2.07
CA LEU A 87 -12.59 -44.26 -1.34
C LEU A 87 -13.76 -44.42 -0.39
N LEU A 88 -14.17 -43.39 0.35
CA LEU A 88 -15.33 -43.39 1.22
C LEU A 88 -16.61 -43.67 0.46
N HIS A 89 -16.79 -43.06 -0.71
CA HIS A 89 -17.91 -43.33 -1.61
C HIS A 89 -17.97 -44.82 -1.97
N PHE A 90 -16.86 -45.39 -2.46
CA PHE A 90 -16.80 -46.83 -2.82
C PHE A 90 -17.06 -47.72 -1.64
N TYR A 91 -16.50 -47.40 -0.43
CA TYR A 91 -16.73 -48.16 0.79
C TYR A 91 -18.21 -48.17 1.22
N LEU A 92 -18.85 -46.98 1.23
CA LEU A 92 -20.26 -46.83 1.63
C LEU A 92 -21.20 -47.58 0.69
N VAL A 93 -20.89 -47.60 -0.61
CA VAL A 93 -21.66 -48.32 -1.62
C VAL A 93 -21.42 -49.83 -1.53
N SER A 94 -20.17 -50.28 -1.42
CA SER A 94 -19.80 -51.69 -1.38
C SER A 94 -20.25 -52.38 -0.09
N SER A 95 -20.35 -51.66 1.01
CA SER A 95 -20.83 -52.17 2.28
C SER A 95 -22.37 -52.12 2.44
N ASN A 96 -23.08 -51.71 1.40
CA ASN A 96 -24.56 -51.52 1.40
C ASN A 96 -25.05 -50.57 2.49
N LEU A 97 -24.20 -49.72 3.05
CA LEU A 97 -24.57 -48.73 4.06
C LEU A 97 -25.39 -47.58 3.47
N LEU A 98 -25.08 -47.23 2.21
CA LEU A 98 -25.82 -46.18 1.49
C LEU A 98 -26.02 -46.60 0.03
N SER A 99 -27.16 -46.24 -0.55
CA SER A 99 -27.32 -46.42 -2.01
C SER A 99 -26.33 -45.50 -2.77
N ALA A 100 -25.96 -45.92 -3.97
CA ALA A 100 -25.02 -45.15 -4.80
C ALA A 100 -25.50 -43.73 -5.01
N SER A 101 -26.81 -43.50 -5.18
CA SER A 101 -27.39 -42.17 -5.39
C SER A 101 -27.25 -41.28 -4.14
N VAL A 102 -27.47 -41.81 -2.95
CA VAL A 102 -27.36 -41.01 -1.70
C VAL A 102 -25.89 -40.69 -1.42
N SER A 103 -24.97 -41.62 -1.68
CA SER A 103 -23.54 -41.37 -1.53
C SER A 103 -23.03 -40.31 -2.53
N GLN A 104 -23.52 -40.34 -3.78
CA GLN A 104 -23.20 -39.29 -4.78
C GLN A 104 -23.71 -37.90 -4.36
N ILE A 105 -24.92 -37.83 -3.83
CA ILE A 105 -25.47 -36.54 -3.33
C ILE A 105 -24.60 -36.01 -2.18
N LEU A 106 -24.22 -36.88 -1.22
CA LEU A 106 -23.37 -36.49 -0.10
C LEU A 106 -22.02 -35.93 -0.56
N VAL A 107 -21.36 -36.65 -1.48
CA VAL A 107 -20.08 -36.21 -2.09
C VAL A 107 -20.24 -34.88 -2.81
N SER A 108 -21.33 -34.71 -3.56
CA SER A 108 -21.61 -33.45 -4.29
C SER A 108 -21.86 -32.29 -3.36
N VAL A 109 -22.58 -32.50 -2.25
CA VAL A 109 -22.81 -31.48 -1.20
C VAL A 109 -21.51 -31.07 -0.54
N ILE A 110 -20.66 -32.03 -0.15
CA ILE A 110 -19.35 -31.75 0.43
C ILE A 110 -18.48 -30.95 -0.53
N PHE A 111 -18.46 -31.32 -1.81
CA PHE A 111 -17.72 -30.59 -2.85
C PHE A 111 -18.27 -29.17 -3.06
N LEU A 112 -19.59 -29.01 -3.09
CA LEU A 112 -20.24 -27.71 -3.27
C LEU A 112 -19.97 -26.77 -2.09
N VAL A 113 -20.05 -27.29 -0.86
CA VAL A 113 -19.70 -26.55 0.37
C VAL A 113 -18.25 -26.10 0.33
N PHE A 114 -17.35 -26.97 -0.11
CA PHE A 114 -15.93 -26.61 -0.25
C PHE A 114 -15.72 -25.54 -1.32
N LEU A 115 -16.36 -25.69 -2.50
CA LEU A 115 -16.25 -24.75 -3.61
C LEU A 115 -16.81 -23.36 -3.23
N THR A 116 -17.95 -23.34 -2.53
CA THR A 116 -18.55 -22.07 -2.06
C THR A 116 -17.67 -21.40 -1.03
N GLY A 117 -17.05 -22.15 -0.10
CA GLY A 117 -16.05 -21.61 0.84
C GLY A 117 -14.85 -20.97 0.15
N PHE A 118 -14.45 -21.49 -1.01
CA PHE A 118 -13.36 -20.93 -1.83
C PHE A 118 -13.78 -19.65 -2.59
N ILE A 119 -15.02 -19.61 -3.04
CA ILE A 119 -15.58 -18.46 -3.80
C ILE A 119 -15.85 -17.28 -2.87
N PHE A 120 -16.16 -17.53 -1.61
CA PHE A 120 -16.37 -16.46 -0.62
C PHE A 120 -15.07 -15.67 -0.42
N GLN A 121 -15.06 -14.41 -0.85
CA GLN A 121 -13.92 -13.48 -0.69
C GLN A 121 -13.63 -13.10 0.77
N ASN A 122 -14.34 -13.68 1.72
CA ASN A 122 -14.25 -13.33 3.13
C ASN A 122 -13.12 -14.14 3.80
N ALA A 123 -12.01 -13.47 4.13
CA ALA A 123 -10.84 -14.09 4.73
C ALA A 123 -11.17 -14.89 6.01
N LEU A 124 -12.05 -14.37 6.85
CA LEU A 124 -12.46 -15.03 8.08
C LEU A 124 -13.14 -16.37 7.81
N VAL A 125 -14.06 -16.38 6.82
CA VAL A 125 -14.75 -17.61 6.40
C VAL A 125 -13.75 -18.61 5.85
N ARG A 126 -12.77 -18.20 5.05
CA ARG A 126 -11.73 -19.08 4.52
C ARG A 126 -10.85 -19.67 5.64
N ILE A 127 -10.45 -18.86 6.62
CA ILE A 127 -9.68 -19.35 7.78
C ILE A 127 -10.49 -20.38 8.57
N ILE A 128 -11.76 -20.11 8.82
CA ILE A 128 -12.66 -21.06 9.50
C ILE A 128 -12.79 -22.34 8.70
N TYR A 129 -12.97 -22.27 7.37
CA TYR A 129 -13.02 -23.46 6.50
C TYR A 129 -11.72 -24.25 6.52
N VAL A 130 -10.55 -23.57 6.49
CA VAL A 130 -9.24 -24.22 6.61
C VAL A 130 -9.13 -24.97 7.92
N LEU A 131 -9.51 -24.34 9.02
CA LEU A 131 -9.47 -24.96 10.35
C LEU A 131 -10.46 -26.13 10.47
N LEU A 132 -11.68 -25.98 9.97
CA LEU A 132 -12.69 -27.04 9.98
C LEU A 132 -12.31 -28.23 9.10
N LEU A 133 -11.66 -27.99 7.95
CA LEU A 133 -11.26 -29.06 7.04
C LEU A 133 -9.93 -29.71 7.43
N SER A 134 -9.04 -29.00 8.11
CA SER A 134 -7.79 -29.56 8.61
C SER A 134 -8.01 -30.50 9.80
N TYR A 135 -9.03 -30.25 10.63
CA TYR A 135 -9.33 -31.06 11.81
C TYR A 135 -9.61 -32.54 11.50
N PRO A 136 -10.54 -32.90 10.57
CA PRO A 136 -10.79 -34.31 10.21
C PRO A 136 -9.57 -34.99 9.60
N VAL A 137 -8.72 -34.30 8.86
CA VAL A 137 -7.50 -34.87 8.24
C VAL A 137 -6.48 -35.21 9.31
N ILE A 138 -6.24 -34.30 10.22
CA ILE A 138 -5.29 -34.50 11.31
C ILE A 138 -5.78 -35.63 12.21
N TYR A 139 -7.08 -35.67 12.48
CA TYR A 139 -7.71 -36.79 13.24
C TYR A 139 -7.55 -38.11 12.53
N LEU A 140 -7.79 -38.18 11.21
CA LEU A 140 -7.65 -39.41 10.41
C LEU A 140 -6.18 -39.88 10.32
N ILE A 141 -5.24 -38.97 10.12
CA ILE A 141 -3.80 -39.29 10.08
C ILE A 141 -3.32 -39.78 11.46
N SER A 142 -3.83 -39.20 12.55
CA SER A 142 -3.49 -39.59 13.90
C SER A 142 -4.05 -40.97 14.27
N SER A 143 -5.28 -41.29 13.84
CA SER A 143 -5.92 -42.58 14.10
C SER A 143 -5.30 -43.74 13.31
N VAL A 144 -4.71 -43.50 12.16
CA VAL A 144 -4.03 -44.53 11.35
C VAL A 144 -2.64 -44.90 11.89
N LYS A 145 -1.95 -44.00 12.60
CA LYS A 145 -0.55 -44.21 13.02
C LYS A 145 -0.34 -44.89 14.37
N ASN A 146 -1.22 -44.75 15.35
CA ASN A 146 -1.18 -45.51 16.60
C ASN A 146 -2.39 -45.18 17.51
N PRO A 147 -3.38 -46.04 17.60
CA PRO A 147 -4.59 -45.77 18.40
C PRO A 147 -4.37 -45.67 19.91
N ALA A 148 -3.28 -46.25 20.44
CA ALA A 148 -3.06 -46.33 21.88
C ALA A 148 -2.24 -45.17 22.49
N ILE A 149 -1.43 -44.46 21.68
CA ILE A 149 -0.50 -43.43 22.19
C ILE A 149 -1.03 -42.01 21.95
N PHE A 150 -1.93 -41.82 20.98
CA PHE A 150 -2.37 -40.49 20.53
C PHE A 150 -3.68 -40.00 21.18
N GLY A 151 -4.40 -40.84 21.93
CA GLY A 151 -5.70 -40.47 22.51
C GLY A 151 -5.64 -39.28 23.48
N ASP A 152 -4.61 -39.21 24.30
CA ASP A 152 -4.53 -38.19 25.37
C ASP A 152 -3.60 -37.00 25.07
N LEU A 153 -2.52 -37.19 24.30
CA LEU A 153 -1.52 -36.13 24.11
C LEU A 153 -1.78 -35.27 22.90
N SER A 154 -2.44 -35.79 21.86
CA SER A 154 -2.57 -35.10 20.57
C SER A 154 -3.63 -34.00 20.54
N SER A 155 -4.75 -34.21 21.24
CA SER A 155 -5.84 -33.22 21.22
C SER A 155 -5.50 -31.97 22.03
N ALA A 156 -4.86 -32.13 23.19
CA ALA A 156 -4.46 -31.02 24.04
C ALA A 156 -3.28 -30.22 23.44
N SER A 157 -2.29 -30.92 22.85
CA SER A 157 -1.14 -30.23 22.23
C SER A 157 -1.49 -29.53 20.93
N LEU A 158 -2.34 -30.12 20.08
CA LEU A 158 -2.77 -29.52 18.83
C LEU A 158 -3.67 -28.31 19.08
N ASN A 159 -4.62 -28.40 19.98
CA ASN A 159 -5.46 -27.28 20.38
C ASN A 159 -4.63 -26.15 21.00
N GLY A 160 -3.60 -26.47 21.78
CA GLY A 160 -2.65 -25.52 22.34
C GLY A 160 -1.85 -24.78 21.25
N VAL A 161 -1.35 -25.50 20.23
CA VAL A 161 -0.60 -24.92 19.11
C VAL A 161 -1.51 -24.03 18.25
N LEU A 162 -2.72 -24.49 17.91
CA LEU A 162 -3.67 -23.70 17.12
C LEU A 162 -4.14 -22.45 17.86
N PHE A 163 -4.41 -22.58 19.16
CA PHE A 163 -4.78 -21.45 20.01
C PHE A 163 -3.62 -20.46 20.17
N GLY A 164 -2.40 -20.96 20.38
CA GLY A 164 -1.18 -20.15 20.43
C GLY A 164 -0.91 -19.41 19.12
N ALA A 165 -1.04 -20.09 17.98
CA ALA A 165 -0.90 -19.48 16.66
C ALA A 165 -1.97 -18.40 16.39
N ALA A 166 -3.21 -18.64 16.80
CA ALA A 166 -4.29 -17.66 16.68
C ALA A 166 -4.03 -16.42 17.55
N ILE A 167 -3.58 -16.60 18.80
CA ILE A 167 -3.22 -15.48 19.69
C ILE A 167 -2.04 -14.70 19.13
N LEU A 168 -0.98 -15.36 18.67
CA LEU A 168 0.19 -14.70 18.08
C LEU A 168 -0.17 -13.91 16.81
N SER A 169 -1.02 -14.51 15.96
CA SER A 169 -1.51 -13.83 14.75
C SER A 169 -2.36 -12.61 15.09
N LEU A 170 -3.23 -12.72 16.09
CA LEU A 170 -4.04 -11.60 16.56
C LEU A 170 -3.18 -10.51 17.21
N ALA A 171 -2.20 -10.88 18.04
CA ALA A 171 -1.27 -9.96 18.66
C ALA A 171 -0.41 -9.23 17.61
N TYR A 172 0.08 -9.94 16.58
CA TYR A 172 0.81 -9.36 15.46
C TYR A 172 -0.04 -8.36 14.69
N LEU A 173 -1.29 -8.73 14.35
CA LEU A 173 -2.23 -7.84 13.70
C LEU A 173 -2.51 -6.59 14.55
N MET A 174 -2.75 -6.77 15.85
CA MET A 174 -2.98 -5.65 16.77
C MET A 174 -1.78 -4.71 16.85
N MET A 175 -0.56 -5.24 16.89
CA MET A 175 0.66 -4.44 16.90
C MET A 175 0.87 -3.68 15.59
N SER A 176 0.58 -4.29 14.44
CA SER A 176 0.70 -3.67 13.12
C SER A 176 -0.25 -2.49 12.93
N TYR A 177 -1.43 -2.54 13.57
CA TYR A 177 -2.44 -1.47 13.49
C TYR A 177 -2.37 -0.44 14.62
N TYR A 178 -1.61 -0.71 15.67
CA TYR A 178 -1.56 0.09 16.88
C TYR A 178 -1.25 1.59 16.66
N PRO A 179 -0.26 1.96 15.81
CA PRO A 179 0.11 3.37 15.65
C PRO A 179 -1.03 4.26 15.16
N ILE A 180 -1.87 3.75 14.27
CA ILE A 180 -2.95 4.52 13.62
C ILE A 180 -4.12 4.77 14.58
N PHE A 181 -4.39 3.80 15.45
CA PHE A 181 -5.56 3.83 16.31
C PHE A 181 -5.27 4.37 17.69
N ARG A 182 -4.06 4.90 17.92
CA ARG A 182 -3.62 5.34 19.24
C ARG A 182 -4.55 6.40 19.88
N ALA A 183 -5.16 7.25 19.07
CA ALA A 183 -6.07 8.31 19.52
C ALA A 183 -7.53 7.84 19.69
N GLU A 184 -7.89 6.63 19.24
CA GLU A 184 -9.27 6.17 19.28
C GLU A 184 -9.56 5.31 20.53
N PRO A 185 -10.82 5.32 21.06
CA PRO A 185 -11.25 4.44 22.13
C PRO A 185 -11.06 2.96 21.80
N LEU A 186 -10.73 2.12 22.78
CA LEU A 186 -10.40 0.71 22.57
C LEU A 186 -11.46 -0.07 21.80
N ILE A 187 -12.74 0.14 22.09
CA ILE A 187 -13.85 -0.56 21.41
C ILE A 187 -13.92 -0.17 19.92
N ALA A 188 -13.72 1.13 19.63
CA ALA A 188 -13.69 1.62 18.25
C ALA A 188 -12.51 1.03 17.48
N ARG A 189 -11.33 0.93 18.12
CA ARG A 189 -10.15 0.26 17.57
C ARG A 189 -10.44 -1.19 17.22
N ILE A 190 -10.99 -1.96 18.15
CA ILE A 190 -11.30 -3.38 17.91
C ILE A 190 -12.28 -3.53 16.75
N LYS A 191 -13.35 -2.75 16.71
CA LYS A 191 -14.32 -2.76 15.61
C LYS A 191 -13.68 -2.41 14.27
N LYS A 192 -12.76 -1.45 14.25
CA LYS A 192 -12.04 -1.03 13.04
C LYS A 192 -11.07 -2.10 12.58
N ILE A 193 -10.28 -2.69 13.49
CA ILE A 193 -9.39 -3.82 13.19
C ILE A 193 -10.18 -5.00 12.62
N LEU A 194 -11.30 -5.39 13.22
CA LEU A 194 -12.13 -6.48 12.71
C LEU A 194 -12.68 -6.21 11.31
N ARG A 195 -13.09 -4.95 11.02
CA ARG A 195 -13.49 -4.54 9.66
C ARG A 195 -12.32 -4.64 8.68
N MET A 196 -11.15 -4.15 9.08
CA MET A 196 -9.94 -4.18 8.25
C MET A 196 -9.47 -5.62 7.98
N MET A 197 -9.55 -6.51 8.97
CA MET A 197 -9.23 -7.93 8.77
C MET A 197 -10.08 -8.56 7.66
N LYS A 198 -11.35 -8.19 7.56
CA LYS A 198 -12.25 -8.65 6.48
C LYS A 198 -11.73 -8.23 5.09
N ASP A 199 -11.09 -7.08 5.01
CA ASP A 199 -10.62 -6.47 3.76
C ASP A 199 -9.11 -6.68 3.51
N THR A 200 -8.38 -7.26 4.46
CA THR A 200 -6.92 -7.49 4.39
C THR A 200 -6.51 -8.24 3.13
N PHE A 201 -7.34 -9.16 2.67
CA PHE A 201 -7.07 -10.01 1.51
C PHE A 201 -7.70 -9.49 0.21
N GLN A 202 -8.27 -8.30 0.21
CA GLN A 202 -8.67 -7.65 -1.03
C GLN A 202 -7.42 -7.12 -1.73
N LEU A 203 -7.25 -7.50 -2.98
CA LEU A 203 -6.07 -7.13 -3.78
C LEU A 203 -5.92 -5.60 -3.93
N SER A 204 -7.02 -4.86 -3.91
CA SER A 204 -7.04 -3.40 -3.90
C SER A 204 -8.27 -2.92 -3.15
N LEU A 205 -8.10 -1.95 -2.28
CA LEU A 205 -9.20 -1.35 -1.54
C LEU A 205 -9.97 -0.35 -2.42
N PRO A 206 -11.31 -0.27 -2.28
CA PRO A 206 -12.08 0.87 -2.79
C PRO A 206 -11.65 2.17 -2.10
N VAL A 207 -11.79 3.29 -2.78
CA VAL A 207 -11.34 4.61 -2.28
C VAL A 207 -12.01 4.99 -0.96
N ASN A 208 -13.29 4.71 -0.77
CA ASN A 208 -14.00 4.97 0.49
C ASN A 208 -13.36 4.25 1.69
N LYS A 209 -12.89 3.00 1.49
CA LYS A 209 -12.20 2.25 2.55
C LYS A 209 -10.81 2.78 2.82
N ILE A 210 -10.07 3.22 1.78
CA ILE A 210 -8.76 3.87 1.97
C ILE A 210 -8.94 5.13 2.83
N LEU A 211 -9.96 5.93 2.54
CA LEU A 211 -10.27 7.15 3.30
C LEU A 211 -10.69 6.86 4.74
N ASP A 212 -11.48 5.79 4.97
CA ASP A 212 -11.91 5.37 6.31
C ASP A 212 -10.76 4.77 7.13
N TYR A 213 -9.99 3.86 6.54
CA TYR A 213 -8.91 3.15 7.23
C TYR A 213 -7.66 3.99 7.42
N ARG A 214 -7.43 4.98 6.57
CA ARG A 214 -6.19 5.78 6.56
C ARG A 214 -4.94 4.91 6.39
N MET A 215 -5.08 3.78 5.69
CA MET A 215 -4.02 2.83 5.39
C MET A 215 -4.07 2.40 3.95
N ALA A 216 -2.90 2.28 3.33
CA ALA A 216 -2.80 1.93 1.91
C ALA A 216 -1.49 1.20 1.60
N ILE A 217 -1.51 0.34 0.59
CA ILE A 217 -0.32 -0.14 -0.12
C ILE A 217 -0.14 0.65 -1.42
N CYS A 218 0.97 0.49 -2.12
CA CYS A 218 1.26 1.27 -3.33
C CYS A 218 0.10 1.30 -4.36
N ARG A 219 -0.62 0.19 -4.56
CA ARG A 219 -1.79 0.12 -5.46
C ARG A 219 -2.96 0.98 -4.99
N ASP A 220 -3.19 1.00 -3.69
CA ASP A 220 -4.26 1.78 -3.09
C ASP A 220 -3.94 3.27 -3.16
N TYR A 221 -2.68 3.65 -2.89
CA TYR A 221 -2.20 5.02 -3.09
C TYR A 221 -2.38 5.46 -4.54
N ALA A 222 -1.94 4.64 -5.49
CA ALA A 222 -2.09 4.96 -6.91
C ALA A 222 -3.56 5.12 -7.30
N LYS A 223 -4.45 4.24 -6.83
CA LYS A 223 -5.89 4.33 -7.07
C LYS A 223 -6.48 5.62 -6.50
N LEU A 224 -6.16 5.94 -5.24
CA LEU A 224 -6.63 7.15 -4.57
C LEU A 224 -6.15 8.41 -5.30
N THR A 225 -4.87 8.47 -5.65
CA THR A 225 -4.28 9.58 -6.39
C THR A 225 -4.94 9.77 -7.75
N ALA A 226 -5.13 8.68 -8.51
CA ALA A 226 -5.80 8.75 -9.80
C ALA A 226 -7.24 9.24 -9.66
N ALA A 227 -7.99 8.76 -8.67
CA ALA A 227 -9.38 9.20 -8.43
C ALA A 227 -9.44 10.68 -8.02
N LEU A 228 -8.49 11.17 -7.21
CA LEU A 228 -8.35 12.61 -6.89
C LEU A 228 -8.05 13.44 -8.14
N LEU A 229 -7.09 12.98 -8.97
CA LEU A 229 -6.74 13.68 -10.20
C LEU A 229 -7.89 13.74 -11.21
N PHE A 230 -8.68 12.68 -11.37
CA PHE A 230 -9.87 12.71 -12.21
C PHE A 230 -10.95 13.68 -11.73
N ASN A 231 -11.05 13.90 -10.42
CA ASN A 231 -11.95 14.92 -9.86
C ASN A 231 -11.44 16.35 -10.10
N LEU A 232 -10.13 16.55 -10.08
CA LEU A 232 -9.50 17.88 -10.21
C LEU A 232 -9.22 18.25 -11.66
N TYR A 233 -8.86 17.25 -12.47
CA TYR A 233 -8.42 17.40 -13.86
C TYR A 233 -9.16 16.41 -14.76
N PRO A 234 -10.47 16.59 -15.02
CA PRO A 234 -11.29 15.62 -15.74
C PRO A 234 -10.81 15.35 -17.18
N ASN A 235 -10.08 16.30 -17.77
CA ASN A 235 -9.58 16.23 -19.14
C ASN A 235 -8.07 15.92 -19.22
N ALA A 236 -7.38 15.79 -18.10
CA ALA A 236 -5.96 15.50 -18.09
C ALA A 236 -5.66 14.04 -18.41
N LYS A 237 -4.49 13.81 -18.99
CA LYS A 237 -3.98 12.47 -19.21
C LYS A 237 -3.32 11.96 -17.94
N ILE A 238 -3.92 10.93 -17.36
CA ILE A 238 -3.49 10.30 -16.11
C ILE A 238 -2.97 8.91 -16.43
N TYR A 239 -1.87 8.53 -15.77
CA TYR A 239 -1.15 7.31 -16.04
C TYR A 239 -0.84 6.54 -14.76
N PHE A 240 -0.70 5.23 -14.89
CA PHE A 240 0.02 4.41 -13.92
C PHE A 240 1.40 4.06 -14.47
N PHE A 241 2.43 4.38 -13.69
CA PHE A 241 3.79 3.93 -13.93
C PHE A 241 4.10 2.76 -13.00
N LYS A 242 4.63 1.67 -13.57
CA LYS A 242 4.89 0.41 -12.87
C LYS A 242 6.33 -0.01 -13.05
N ILE A 243 6.95 -0.34 -11.94
CA ILE A 243 8.23 -1.05 -11.87
C ILE A 243 8.03 -2.36 -11.09
N PRO A 244 8.99 -3.28 -11.08
CA PRO A 244 8.86 -4.50 -10.27
C PRO A 244 8.51 -4.18 -8.82
N ARG A 245 7.37 -4.68 -8.36
CA ARG A 245 6.81 -4.55 -6.99
C ARG A 245 6.33 -3.16 -6.58
N HIS A 246 6.26 -2.21 -7.51
CA HIS A 246 5.76 -0.87 -7.18
C HIS A 246 4.95 -0.25 -8.32
N VAL A 247 4.00 0.59 -7.95
CA VAL A 247 3.17 1.38 -8.87
C VAL A 247 2.92 2.76 -8.28
N ALA A 248 2.97 3.78 -9.13
CA ALA A 248 2.62 5.15 -8.81
C ALA A 248 1.71 5.75 -9.87
N THR A 249 1.00 6.81 -9.53
CA THR A 249 0.20 7.58 -10.48
C THR A 249 1.01 8.75 -11.02
N ALA A 250 0.84 9.02 -12.31
CA ALA A 250 1.42 10.19 -12.95
C ALA A 250 0.36 10.99 -13.70
N ILE A 251 0.60 12.29 -13.80
CA ILE A 251 -0.14 13.21 -14.66
C ILE A 251 0.82 13.81 -15.67
N LYS A 252 0.33 14.05 -16.90
CA LYS A 252 1.10 14.72 -17.95
C LYS A 252 0.66 16.16 -18.05
N ILE A 253 1.58 17.11 -17.80
CA ILE A 253 1.37 18.55 -17.90
C ILE A 253 2.50 19.12 -18.79
N ASP A 254 2.17 19.90 -19.79
CA ASP A 254 3.13 20.53 -20.72
C ASP A 254 4.16 19.56 -21.30
N GLY A 255 3.72 18.36 -21.65
CA GLY A 255 4.55 17.30 -22.22
C GLY A 255 5.38 16.50 -21.23
N LYS A 256 5.53 16.93 -19.98
CA LYS A 256 6.28 16.24 -18.92
C LYS A 256 5.39 15.36 -18.05
N TYR A 257 5.96 14.27 -17.53
CA TYR A 257 5.30 13.39 -16.57
C TYR A 257 5.70 13.76 -15.15
N TYR A 258 4.70 14.01 -14.31
CA TYR A 258 4.87 14.25 -12.88
C TYR A 258 4.30 13.07 -12.11
N ILE A 259 5.15 12.40 -11.35
CA ILE A 259 4.79 11.20 -10.61
C ILE A 259 4.42 11.57 -9.18
N LEU A 260 3.19 11.21 -8.81
CA LEU A 260 2.66 11.31 -7.47
C LEU A 260 2.73 9.92 -6.83
N ASP A 261 3.79 9.70 -6.07
CA ASP A 261 3.97 8.49 -5.26
C ASP A 261 3.66 8.81 -3.80
N GLN A 262 3.46 7.88 -2.97
CA GLN A 262 2.97 7.90 -1.58
C GLN A 262 3.27 9.16 -0.75
N GLN A 263 4.39 9.84 -0.97
CA GLN A 263 4.90 10.97 -0.18
C GLN A 263 5.64 12.01 -1.02
N LEU A 264 5.79 13.20 -0.48
CA LEU A 264 6.57 14.29 -1.08
C LEU A 264 8.05 13.89 -1.34
N PRO A 265 8.69 14.50 -2.33
CA PRO A 265 8.16 15.45 -3.30
C PRO A 265 7.48 14.78 -4.51
N VAL A 266 6.77 15.56 -5.34
CA VAL A 266 6.39 15.19 -6.71
C VAL A 266 7.67 14.97 -7.51
N LEU A 267 7.74 13.90 -8.28
CA LEU A 267 8.97 13.48 -8.95
C LEU A 267 8.80 13.42 -10.47
N THR A 268 9.88 13.63 -11.18
CA THR A 268 10.04 13.14 -12.55
C THR A 268 10.23 11.61 -12.55
N ILE A 269 10.18 10.99 -13.73
CA ILE A 269 10.38 9.54 -13.85
C ILE A 269 11.74 9.15 -13.30
N ASP A 270 12.79 9.91 -13.62
CA ASP A 270 14.15 9.67 -13.15
C ASP A 270 14.26 9.73 -11.62
N GLY A 271 13.76 10.81 -11.02
CA GLY A 271 13.73 10.96 -9.58
C GLY A 271 12.97 9.82 -8.89
N TRP A 272 11.88 9.36 -9.50
CA TRP A 272 11.10 8.24 -8.98
C TRP A 272 11.86 6.91 -9.05
N LEU A 273 12.53 6.61 -10.16
CA LEU A 273 13.35 5.41 -10.30
C LEU A 273 14.50 5.39 -9.29
N ILE A 274 15.13 6.54 -9.06
CA ILE A 274 16.18 6.67 -8.04
C ILE A 274 15.63 6.44 -6.63
N ARG A 275 14.47 7.01 -6.30
CA ARG A 275 13.81 6.79 -5.00
C ARG A 275 13.64 5.30 -4.70
N TRP A 276 13.33 4.51 -5.73
CA TRP A 276 13.13 3.06 -5.59
C TRP A 276 14.40 2.24 -5.88
N ASN A 277 15.56 2.89 -5.98
CA ASN A 277 16.85 2.24 -6.30
C ASN A 277 16.79 1.35 -7.56
N ARG A 278 16.14 1.87 -8.63
CA ARG A 278 15.93 1.18 -9.90
C ARG A 278 16.63 1.95 -11.02
N ARG A 279 17.89 1.58 -11.29
CA ARG A 279 18.72 2.26 -12.31
C ARG A 279 18.40 1.81 -13.73
N ASP A 280 18.15 0.50 -13.90
CA ASP A 280 17.90 -0.15 -15.19
C ASP A 280 16.58 -0.94 -15.12
N ALA A 281 15.46 -0.27 -14.86
CA ALA A 281 14.18 -0.96 -14.81
C ALA A 281 13.35 -0.63 -16.04
N ASP A 282 12.81 -1.66 -16.69
CA ASP A 282 11.71 -1.46 -17.64
C ASP A 282 10.55 -0.82 -16.91
N VAL A 283 10.21 0.40 -17.30
CA VAL A 283 9.03 1.11 -16.81
C VAL A 283 7.86 0.76 -17.71
N TYR A 284 6.81 0.23 -17.12
CA TYR A 284 5.56 -0.01 -17.81
C TYR A 284 4.58 1.10 -17.46
N ALA A 285 4.08 1.78 -18.48
CA ALA A 285 3.07 2.82 -18.31
C ALA A 285 1.70 2.34 -18.81
N SER A 286 0.65 2.79 -18.14
CA SER A 286 -0.74 2.55 -18.56
C SER A 286 -1.47 3.88 -18.53
N GLU A 287 -1.94 4.37 -19.69
CA GLU A 287 -2.85 5.51 -19.75
C GLU A 287 -4.24 5.10 -19.27
N LEU A 288 -4.83 5.87 -18.38
CA LEU A 288 -6.17 5.64 -17.88
C LEU A 288 -7.17 6.40 -18.77
N ILE A 289 -7.95 5.65 -19.53
CA ILE A 289 -8.96 6.23 -20.43
C ILE A 289 -10.36 5.74 -20.05
N ARG A 290 -11.38 6.53 -20.36
CA ARG A 290 -12.77 6.08 -20.28
C ARG A 290 -13.11 5.30 -21.54
N ASN A 291 -13.61 4.07 -21.38
CA ASN A 291 -14.12 3.28 -22.50
C ASN A 291 -15.53 3.75 -22.90
N SER A 292 -16.09 3.13 -23.93
CA SER A 292 -17.47 3.43 -24.41
C SER A 292 -18.56 3.24 -23.35
N GLU A 293 -18.31 2.43 -22.31
CA GLU A 293 -19.21 2.20 -21.19
C GLU A 293 -18.98 3.19 -20.04
N GLY A 294 -18.10 4.19 -20.20
CA GLY A 294 -17.73 5.15 -19.16
C GLY A 294 -16.81 4.61 -18.07
N LYS A 295 -16.39 3.32 -18.15
CA LYS A 295 -15.47 2.72 -17.20
C LYS A 295 -14.03 3.11 -17.51
N LEU A 296 -13.22 3.30 -16.45
CA LEU A 296 -11.78 3.50 -16.61
C LEU A 296 -11.08 2.18 -16.91
N VAL A 297 -10.27 2.22 -17.96
CA VAL A 297 -9.40 1.13 -18.38
C VAL A 297 -7.98 1.63 -18.59
N GLY A 298 -6.99 0.81 -18.27
CA GLY A 298 -5.59 1.12 -18.52
C GLY A 298 -5.17 0.61 -19.91
N VAL A 299 -4.72 1.52 -20.76
CA VAL A 299 -4.07 1.16 -22.03
C VAL A 299 -2.56 1.16 -21.82
N ASP A 300 -1.95 -0.03 -21.94
CA ASP A 300 -0.51 -0.20 -21.69
C ASP A 300 0.32 0.29 -22.87
N PHE A 301 1.40 0.95 -22.54
CA PHE A 301 2.50 1.19 -23.47
C PHE A 301 3.84 0.97 -22.74
N LYS A 302 4.87 0.63 -23.51
CA LYS A 302 6.22 0.52 -22.96
C LYS A 302 6.86 1.89 -22.97
N TYR A 303 7.37 2.28 -21.83
CA TYR A 303 8.18 3.47 -21.70
C TYR A 303 9.63 3.03 -21.50
N HIS A 304 10.48 3.29 -22.50
CA HIS A 304 11.90 3.05 -22.41
C HIS A 304 12.60 4.39 -22.23
N GLU A 305 12.78 4.82 -21.02
CA GLU A 305 13.75 5.86 -20.71
C GLU A 305 14.94 5.20 -20.03
N LYS A 306 16.07 5.23 -20.73
CA LYS A 306 17.33 4.87 -20.14
C LYS A 306 17.69 6.04 -19.23
N VAL A 307 17.46 5.90 -17.94
CA VAL A 307 17.86 6.90 -16.97
C VAL A 307 19.38 7.07 -17.12
N SER A 308 19.81 8.14 -17.76
CA SER A 308 21.22 8.54 -17.80
C SER A 308 21.58 9.03 -16.41
N LEU A 309 21.80 8.08 -15.54
CA LEU A 309 22.03 8.28 -14.14
C LEU A 309 23.38 8.89 -13.89
N PHE A 310 23.42 9.82 -12.96
CA PHE A 310 24.59 10.33 -12.26
C PHE A 310 25.50 11.32 -12.99
N SER A 311 24.98 12.21 -13.79
CA SER A 311 25.53 13.56 -13.71
C SER A 311 25.12 14.07 -12.32
N GLU A 312 26.06 14.39 -11.45
CA GLU A 312 25.77 15.06 -10.19
C GLU A 312 24.97 16.31 -10.54
N LYS A 313 23.64 16.27 -10.27
CA LYS A 313 22.83 17.45 -10.47
C LYS A 313 23.32 18.52 -9.53
N VAL A 314 23.81 19.63 -10.07
CA VAL A 314 24.20 20.78 -9.28
C VAL A 314 22.93 21.57 -8.97
N VAL A 315 22.56 21.62 -7.71
CA VAL A 315 21.44 22.43 -7.23
C VAL A 315 21.91 23.84 -6.97
N ASN A 316 21.17 24.85 -7.45
CA ASN A 316 21.39 26.21 -7.00
C ASN A 316 20.91 26.37 -5.56
N THR A 317 21.79 26.04 -4.61
CA THR A 317 21.48 26.01 -3.18
C THR A 317 21.12 27.37 -2.63
N ASP A 318 21.72 28.45 -3.14
CA ASP A 318 21.41 29.82 -2.70
C ASP A 318 19.99 30.22 -3.07
N LYS A 319 19.58 29.93 -4.33
CA LYS A 319 18.22 30.17 -4.80
C LYS A 319 17.22 29.32 -4.01
N LEU A 320 17.52 28.02 -3.81
CA LEU A 320 16.67 27.13 -3.04
C LEU A 320 16.54 27.58 -1.57
N THR A 321 17.64 28.02 -0.97
CA THR A 321 17.67 28.59 0.39
C THR A 321 16.76 29.81 0.50
N ALA A 322 16.88 30.76 -0.42
CA ALA A 322 16.05 31.96 -0.43
C ALA A 322 14.56 31.62 -0.56
N GLU A 323 14.22 30.75 -1.50
CA GLU A 323 12.82 30.32 -1.75
C GLU A 323 12.23 29.56 -0.56
N VAL A 324 13.00 28.67 0.11
CA VAL A 324 12.56 27.98 1.33
C VAL A 324 12.41 28.94 2.49
N ALA A 325 13.33 29.89 2.65
CA ALA A 325 13.23 30.92 3.69
C ALA A 325 11.99 31.81 3.51
N GLU A 326 11.67 32.19 2.27
CA GLU A 326 10.45 32.92 1.92
C GLU A 326 9.20 32.09 2.28
N MET A 327 9.15 30.81 1.90
CA MET A 327 8.05 29.90 2.23
C MET A 327 7.86 29.77 3.75
N LEU A 328 8.93 29.79 4.52
CA LEU A 328 8.92 29.71 6.00
C LEU A 328 8.75 31.10 6.64
N LYS A 329 8.72 32.20 5.86
CA LYS A 329 8.67 33.57 6.34
C LYS A 329 9.84 33.95 7.26
N ILE A 330 11.03 33.42 6.99
CA ILE A 330 12.25 33.67 7.76
C ILE A 330 12.94 34.92 7.23
N LYS A 331 13.35 35.83 8.13
CA LYS A 331 14.03 37.06 7.77
C LYS A 331 15.53 36.89 7.40
N GLN A 332 16.07 35.68 7.50
CA GLN A 332 17.48 35.35 7.23
C GLN A 332 18.48 36.21 8.02
N ILE A 333 18.17 36.52 9.28
CA ILE A 333 19.00 37.34 10.16
C ILE A 333 19.58 36.45 11.24
N SER A 334 20.85 36.11 11.13
CA SER A 334 21.61 35.47 12.23
C SER A 334 23.08 35.81 12.10
N GLN A 335 23.70 36.14 13.23
CA GLN A 335 25.16 36.36 13.33
C GLN A 335 25.89 35.12 13.87
N LYS A 336 25.14 34.01 14.11
CA LYS A 336 25.77 32.77 14.60
C LYS A 336 26.65 32.14 13.53
N GLU A 337 27.84 31.74 13.90
CA GLU A 337 28.79 31.02 13.02
C GLU A 337 28.40 29.54 12.90
N LYS A 338 27.83 28.95 13.96
CA LYS A 338 27.44 27.52 13.98
C LYS A 338 25.92 27.35 13.97
N PRO A 339 25.40 26.39 13.16
CA PRO A 339 23.99 26.05 13.20
C PRO A 339 23.60 25.43 14.55
N ASP A 340 22.38 25.70 15.01
CA ASP A 340 21.80 25.05 16.18
C ASP A 340 21.28 23.66 15.86
N TYR A 341 20.95 23.43 14.57
CA TYR A 341 20.42 22.17 14.08
C TYR A 341 20.84 21.92 12.63
N GLU A 342 21.08 20.65 12.30
CA GLU A 342 21.43 20.22 10.94
C GLU A 342 20.67 18.94 10.59
N THR A 343 20.04 18.89 9.42
CA THR A 343 19.34 17.69 8.92
C THR A 343 19.83 17.30 7.54
N LEU A 344 20.02 16.00 7.33
CA LEU A 344 20.43 15.40 6.07
C LEU A 344 19.20 14.88 5.31
N LEU A 345 19.00 15.39 4.10
CA LEU A 345 17.95 14.99 3.18
C LEU A 345 18.53 14.12 2.06
N LYS A 346 18.52 12.81 2.25
CA LYS A 346 19.13 11.84 1.32
C LYS A 346 18.48 11.87 -0.07
N ASN A 347 19.31 11.97 -1.10
CA ASN A 347 18.93 12.01 -2.52
C ASN A 347 18.09 13.23 -2.94
N TYR A 348 17.89 14.23 -2.09
CA TYR A 348 17.02 15.37 -2.43
C TYR A 348 17.60 16.27 -3.53
N ALA A 349 18.94 16.33 -3.69
CA ALA A 349 19.55 17.01 -4.81
C ALA A 349 19.14 16.39 -6.16
N ILE A 350 18.96 15.06 -6.21
CA ILE A 350 18.54 14.35 -7.41
C ILE A 350 17.06 14.63 -7.74
N TYR A 351 16.23 14.86 -6.72
CA TYR A 351 14.81 15.17 -6.89
C TYR A 351 14.56 16.60 -7.34
N TYR A 352 15.58 17.44 -7.23
CA TYR A 352 15.48 18.83 -7.68
C TYR A 352 15.41 18.91 -9.20
N GLU A 353 14.39 19.58 -9.70
CA GLU A 353 14.28 20.01 -11.09
C GLU A 353 14.01 21.52 -11.11
N ASP A 354 14.54 22.21 -12.12
CA ASP A 354 14.28 23.64 -12.28
C ASP A 354 12.93 23.89 -12.97
N ASP A 355 11.89 23.22 -12.46
CA ASP A 355 10.51 23.47 -12.83
C ASP A 355 9.67 23.73 -11.56
N ASP A 356 8.61 24.49 -11.76
CA ASP A 356 7.81 25.02 -10.66
C ASP A 356 7.11 23.92 -9.84
N ILE A 357 6.75 22.79 -10.46
CA ILE A 357 5.98 21.72 -9.80
C ILE A 357 6.90 20.93 -8.86
N THR A 358 7.98 20.40 -9.37
CA THR A 358 8.92 19.58 -8.57
C THR A 358 9.60 20.43 -7.51
N LYS A 359 10.02 21.65 -7.87
CA LYS A 359 10.65 22.59 -6.95
C LYS A 359 9.74 22.95 -5.77
N ARG A 360 8.49 23.38 -6.04
CA ARG A 360 7.52 23.70 -4.98
C ARG A 360 7.30 22.52 -4.05
N SER A 361 7.17 21.33 -4.61
CA SER A 361 6.96 20.11 -3.88
C SER A 361 8.18 19.73 -3.03
N LEU A 362 9.39 19.93 -3.53
CA LEU A 362 10.64 19.71 -2.80
C LEU A 362 10.76 20.67 -1.61
N MET A 363 10.51 21.95 -1.83
CA MET A 363 10.50 22.96 -0.77
C MET A 363 9.51 22.60 0.34
N LYS A 364 8.33 22.10 -0.04
CA LYS A 364 7.33 21.65 0.92
C LYS A 364 7.80 20.42 1.70
N ALA A 365 8.48 19.47 1.04
CA ALA A 365 9.09 18.32 1.71
C ALA A 365 10.15 18.73 2.74
N ILE A 366 11.00 19.72 2.38
CA ILE A 366 11.99 20.31 3.30
C ILE A 366 11.27 20.93 4.50
N LYS A 367 10.26 21.77 4.25
CA LYS A 367 9.46 22.38 5.32
C LYS A 367 8.87 21.33 6.26
N ASN A 368 8.20 20.31 5.72
CA ASN A 368 7.56 19.25 6.54
C ASN A 368 8.60 18.49 7.37
N LYS A 369 9.79 18.27 6.83
CA LYS A 369 10.88 17.66 7.56
C LYS A 369 11.33 18.52 8.75
N LEU A 370 11.54 19.81 8.51
CA LEU A 370 11.89 20.76 9.58
C LEU A 370 10.79 20.86 10.63
N GLU A 371 9.51 20.93 10.24
CA GLU A 371 8.36 20.93 11.17
C GLU A 371 8.36 19.67 12.06
N SER A 372 8.65 18.50 11.49
CA SER A 372 8.66 17.24 12.24
C SER A 372 9.81 17.12 13.23
N GLU A 373 10.94 17.78 12.98
CA GLU A 373 12.15 17.68 13.78
C GLU A 373 12.28 18.82 14.82
N LEU A 374 11.87 20.02 14.43
CA LEU A 374 11.97 21.21 15.31
C LEU A 374 10.72 21.46 16.14
N CYS A 375 9.58 20.87 15.76
CA CYS A 375 8.31 21.00 16.50
C CYS A 375 7.99 22.44 16.94
N SER A 376 8.08 22.72 18.26
CA SER A 376 7.80 24.04 18.87
C SER A 376 8.85 25.11 18.57
N ASN A 377 9.98 24.76 17.96
CA ASN A 377 11.03 25.74 17.68
C ASN A 377 10.98 26.32 16.26
N MET A 378 9.97 25.96 15.47
CA MET A 378 9.80 26.51 14.11
C MET A 378 9.72 28.03 14.09
N ASP A 379 9.02 28.64 15.05
CA ASP A 379 8.87 30.08 15.15
C ASP A 379 10.15 30.81 15.59
N LYS A 380 11.11 30.06 16.14
CA LYS A 380 12.40 30.59 16.57
C LYS A 380 13.46 30.59 15.49
N ILE A 381 13.15 30.05 14.29
CA ILE A 381 14.11 30.04 13.19
C ILE A 381 14.42 31.47 12.76
N SER A 382 15.72 31.83 12.77
CA SER A 382 16.22 33.15 12.34
C SER A 382 16.89 33.09 10.99
N LYS A 383 17.53 31.95 10.63
CA LYS A 383 18.22 31.73 9.37
C LYS A 383 18.21 30.24 9.02
N ILE A 384 18.18 29.95 7.73
CA ILE A 384 18.47 28.63 7.18
C ILE A 384 19.55 28.73 6.11
N GLU A 385 20.29 27.66 5.91
CA GLU A 385 21.23 27.45 4.81
C GLU A 385 21.03 26.06 4.24
N ILE A 386 21.04 25.92 2.93
CA ILE A 386 20.97 24.63 2.25
C ILE A 386 22.26 24.44 1.48
N ASN A 387 22.96 23.36 1.78
CA ASN A 387 24.18 22.97 1.09
C ASN A 387 23.96 21.64 0.38
N GLN A 388 24.69 21.39 -0.68
CA GLN A 388 24.67 20.11 -1.37
C GLN A 388 25.94 19.32 -1.04
N ASP A 389 25.74 18.03 -0.68
CA ASP A 389 26.80 17.04 -0.64
C ASP A 389 26.42 15.88 -1.57
N LYS A 390 27.02 15.86 -2.76
CA LYS A 390 26.72 14.91 -3.84
C LYS A 390 25.24 14.86 -4.18
N SER A 391 24.55 13.76 -3.84
CA SER A 391 23.12 13.56 -4.08
C SER A 391 22.22 14.10 -2.97
N ASP A 392 22.82 14.51 -1.85
CA ASP A 392 22.10 14.86 -0.64
C ASP A 392 22.01 16.38 -0.47
N LEU A 393 20.99 16.85 0.24
CA LEU A 393 20.91 18.23 0.70
C LEU A 393 21.07 18.25 2.22
N ILE A 394 21.89 19.17 2.68
CA ILE A 394 22.12 19.43 4.11
C ILE A 394 21.44 20.76 4.44
N VAL A 395 20.44 20.71 5.33
CA VAL A 395 19.76 21.92 5.78
C VAL A 395 20.25 22.28 7.17
N LYS A 396 20.87 23.46 7.28
CA LYS A 396 21.35 24.05 8.52
C LYS A 396 20.37 25.09 9.02
N VAL A 397 20.03 25.02 10.29
CA VAL A 397 19.05 25.92 10.93
C VAL A 397 19.69 26.66 12.08
N TYR A 398 19.46 27.95 12.13
CA TYR A 398 19.93 28.87 13.17
C TYR A 398 18.69 29.40 13.91
N LEU A 399 18.66 29.21 15.22
CA LEU A 399 17.55 29.67 16.07
C LEU A 399 17.88 31.03 16.70
N ARG A 400 16.86 31.82 16.96
CA ARG A 400 17.00 33.05 17.75
C ARG A 400 17.43 32.69 19.16
N THR A 401 18.40 33.41 19.67
CA THR A 401 18.79 33.34 21.08
C THR A 401 17.72 34.07 21.90
N GLU A 402 17.21 33.46 22.96
CA GLU A 402 16.22 34.08 23.90
C GLU A 402 16.85 35.21 24.79
N ARG A 403 17.97 35.78 24.35
CA ARG A 403 18.56 36.92 25.06
C ARG A 403 18.14 38.21 24.37
N GLY A 404 17.15 38.83 24.95
CA GLY A 404 16.97 40.26 25.11
C GLY A 404 16.99 41.13 23.86
N GLU A 405 15.86 41.47 23.35
CA GLU A 405 15.53 42.86 23.07
C GLU A 405 14.33 43.22 23.94
#